data_d2ecd14653a334f9d29345cc38f6659b
#
_entry.id   d2ecd14653a334f9d29345cc38f6659b
#
_cell.length_a   1.000
_cell.length_b   1.000
_cell.length_c   1.000
_cell.angle_alpha   90.00
_cell.angle_beta   90.00
_cell.angle_gamma   90.00
#
_symmetry.space_group_name_H-M   'P 1'
#
loop_
_entity.id
_entity.type
_entity.pdbx_description
1 polymer ?
#
loop_
_entity_poly.entity_id
_entity_poly.type
_entity_poly.pdbx_seq_one_letter_code
_entity_poly.pdbx_strand_id
1 'polypeptide(L)'
;LTPADLDARDALARAGDFSGPVFRLARDVQAADKIVVAAPFWDLSIPAVLKLYIENISLDGITFGCNAEGMYGMCRAQDMLFFTTRGGFYGDGPMEQGARYLKALCEMFGIARFCCIAAEGMDFQPEREEAIMAQALEEAREAGRHYWEH
;
A
#
# COMPACT_ATOMS: atom_id res chain seq x y z
N LEU A 1 -19.29 0.74 -7.51
CA LEU A 1 -20.32 1.36 -6.63
C LEU A 1 -21.06 2.43 -7.42
N THR A 2 -22.38 2.40 -7.36
CA THR A 2 -23.24 3.49 -7.85
C THR A 2 -23.30 4.62 -6.82
N PRO A 3 -23.79 5.83 -7.18
CA PRO A 3 -24.02 6.88 -6.19
C PRO A 3 -24.88 6.43 -5.01
N ALA A 4 -25.94 5.63 -5.26
CA ALA A 4 -26.79 5.09 -4.21
C ALA A 4 -26.05 4.11 -3.27
N ASP A 5 -25.11 3.32 -3.80
CA ASP A 5 -24.28 2.43 -2.98
C ASP A 5 -23.34 3.24 -2.08
N LEU A 6 -22.81 4.37 -2.57
CA LEU A 6 -21.98 5.29 -1.79
C LEU A 6 -22.78 5.95 -0.67
N ASP A 7 -23.98 6.45 -0.97
CA ASP A 7 -24.86 7.06 0.04
C ASP A 7 -25.26 6.05 1.13
N ALA A 8 -25.55 4.81 0.74
CA ALA A 8 -25.86 3.74 1.69
C ALA A 8 -24.66 3.38 2.58
N ARG A 9 -23.46 3.28 1.99
CA ARG A 9 -22.22 3.06 2.73
C ARG A 9 -21.95 4.19 3.74
N ASP A 10 -22.11 5.44 3.29
CA ASP A 10 -21.86 6.60 4.14
C ASP A 10 -22.88 6.73 5.28
N ALA A 11 -24.13 6.29 5.07
CA ALA A 11 -25.13 6.22 6.12
C ALA A 11 -24.75 5.19 7.21
N LEU A 12 -24.29 4.00 6.81
CA LEU A 12 -23.80 2.97 7.72
C LEU A 12 -22.56 3.45 8.49
N ALA A 13 -21.58 4.07 7.80
CA ALA A 13 -20.39 4.62 8.43
C ALA A 13 -20.71 5.69 9.48
N ARG A 14 -21.65 6.61 9.18
CA ARG A 14 -22.12 7.62 10.14
C ARG A 14 -22.83 7.02 11.34
N ALA A 15 -23.47 5.87 11.18
CA ALA A 15 -24.08 5.12 12.27
C ALA A 15 -23.09 4.29 13.09
N GLY A 16 -21.81 4.22 12.68
CA GLY A 16 -20.80 3.36 13.27
C GLY A 16 -21.02 1.87 12.99
N ASP A 17 -21.87 1.53 12.03
CA ASP A 17 -22.13 0.15 11.64
C ASP A 17 -21.19 -0.27 10.47
N PHE A 18 -20.08 -0.84 10.84
CA PHE A 18 -19.08 -1.37 9.91
C PHE A 18 -19.23 -2.88 9.67
N SER A 19 -20.32 -3.53 10.07
CA SER A 19 -20.53 -4.98 9.94
C SER A 19 -20.78 -5.44 8.50
N GLY A 20 -21.32 -4.54 7.67
CA GLY A 20 -21.74 -4.82 6.30
C GLY A 20 -20.61 -5.28 5.36
N PRO A 21 -20.95 -6.03 4.29
CA PRO A 21 -19.98 -6.56 3.34
C PRO A 21 -19.20 -5.47 2.58
N VAL A 22 -19.75 -4.28 2.44
CA VAL A 22 -19.11 -3.13 1.78
C VAL A 22 -17.84 -2.68 2.51
N PHE A 23 -17.70 -2.98 3.80
CA PHE A 23 -16.54 -2.65 4.62
C PHE A 23 -15.53 -3.81 4.74
N ARG A 24 -15.80 -4.97 4.12
CA ARG A 24 -14.97 -6.17 4.28
C ARG A 24 -13.50 -5.92 3.96
N LEU A 25 -13.20 -5.29 2.82
CA LEU A 25 -11.82 -5.03 2.41
C LEU A 25 -11.04 -4.17 3.43
N ALA A 26 -11.69 -3.15 3.98
CA ALA A 26 -11.07 -2.29 4.99
C ALA A 26 -10.84 -3.05 6.30
N ARG A 27 -11.80 -3.87 6.74
CA ARG A 27 -11.63 -4.73 7.93
C ARG A 27 -10.54 -5.77 7.74
N ASP A 28 -10.45 -6.38 6.54
CA ASP A 28 -9.39 -7.35 6.23
C ASP A 28 -8.00 -6.71 6.35
N VAL A 29 -7.84 -5.48 5.83
CA VAL A 29 -6.58 -4.72 5.95
C VAL A 29 -6.33 -4.29 7.39
N GLN A 30 -7.34 -3.80 8.10
CA GLN A 30 -7.22 -3.42 9.53
C GLN A 30 -6.72 -4.60 10.38
N ALA A 31 -7.24 -5.81 10.14
CA ALA A 31 -6.95 -7.00 10.91
C ALA A 31 -5.67 -7.73 10.47
N ALA A 32 -5.09 -7.36 9.34
CA ALA A 32 -3.89 -8.00 8.84
C ALA A 32 -2.70 -7.80 9.80
N ASP A 33 -1.92 -8.84 10.02
CA ASP A 33 -0.69 -8.75 10.80
C ASP A 33 0.44 -8.08 10.03
N LYS A 34 0.46 -8.29 8.72
CA LYS A 34 1.48 -7.79 7.79
C LYS A 34 0.85 -7.49 6.44
N ILE A 35 1.40 -6.49 5.73
CA ILE A 35 0.91 -6.08 4.42
C ILE A 35 2.03 -6.21 3.40
N VAL A 36 1.76 -6.91 2.31
CA VAL A 36 2.66 -7.00 1.16
C VAL A 36 1.93 -6.45 -0.07
N VAL A 37 2.56 -5.51 -0.74
CA VAL A 37 2.08 -4.93 -1.99
C VAL A 37 3.06 -5.27 -3.09
N ALA A 38 2.59 -5.80 -4.22
CA ALA A 38 3.37 -5.98 -5.44
C ALA A 38 2.64 -5.29 -6.59
N ALA A 39 3.28 -4.31 -7.20
CA ALA A 39 2.69 -3.54 -8.30
C ALA A 39 3.78 -2.93 -9.19
N PRO A 40 3.56 -2.84 -10.51
CA PRO A 40 4.47 -2.14 -11.40
C PRO A 40 4.43 -0.62 -11.15
N PHE A 41 5.52 0.04 -11.53
CA PHE A 41 5.60 1.50 -11.50
C PHE A 41 5.08 2.07 -12.82
N TRP A 42 3.89 2.64 -12.80
CA TRP A 42 3.23 3.23 -13.96
C TRP A 42 2.94 4.71 -13.72
N ASP A 43 3.17 5.52 -14.74
CA ASP A 43 2.90 6.97 -14.70
C ASP A 43 3.46 7.65 -13.44
N LEU A 44 4.71 7.32 -13.11
CA LEU A 44 5.45 7.82 -11.94
C LEU A 44 4.86 7.37 -10.57
N SER A 45 3.92 6.43 -10.55
CA SER A 45 3.22 6.02 -9.33
C SER A 45 2.81 4.55 -9.39
N ILE A 46 1.74 4.21 -8.67
CA ILE A 46 1.10 2.89 -8.63
C ILE A 46 -0.02 2.81 -9.67
N PRO A 47 -0.39 1.59 -10.14
CA PRO A 47 -1.51 1.42 -11.07
C PRO A 47 -2.84 1.93 -10.50
N ALA A 48 -3.70 2.45 -11.39
CA ALA A 48 -5.02 2.97 -11.02
C ALA A 48 -5.90 1.95 -10.26
N VAL A 49 -5.79 0.67 -10.59
CA VAL A 49 -6.54 -0.41 -9.89
C VAL A 49 -6.10 -0.53 -8.42
N LEU A 50 -4.81 -0.37 -8.12
CA LEU A 50 -4.31 -0.37 -6.74
C LEU A 50 -4.77 0.90 -6.01
N LYS A 51 -4.76 2.04 -6.69
CA LYS A 51 -5.29 3.29 -6.14
C LYS A 51 -6.77 3.15 -5.78
N LEU A 52 -7.58 2.57 -6.67
CA LEU A 52 -8.99 2.28 -6.41
C LEU A 52 -9.18 1.36 -5.19
N TYR A 53 -8.36 0.31 -5.06
CA TYR A 53 -8.38 -0.56 -3.88
C TYR A 53 -8.08 0.24 -2.60
N ILE A 54 -7.04 1.07 -2.62
CA ILE A 54 -6.65 1.91 -1.49
C ILE A 54 -7.79 2.87 -1.08
N GLU A 55 -8.48 3.47 -2.03
CA GLU A 55 -9.64 4.33 -1.75
C GLU A 55 -10.80 3.57 -1.09
N ASN A 56 -10.98 2.29 -1.42
CA ASN A 56 -12.00 1.46 -0.78
C ASN A 56 -11.63 1.00 0.64
N ILE A 57 -10.36 0.92 0.97
CA ILE A 57 -9.91 0.54 2.31
C ILE A 57 -9.62 1.72 3.22
N SER A 58 -9.43 2.93 2.68
CA SER A 58 -9.20 4.15 3.45
C SER A 58 -10.51 4.67 4.03
N LEU A 59 -10.88 4.14 5.20
CA LEU A 59 -12.16 4.44 5.85
C LEU A 59 -11.93 4.91 7.28
N ASP A 60 -12.46 6.08 7.58
CA ASP A 60 -12.52 6.63 8.95
C ASP A 60 -13.35 5.69 9.85
N GLY A 61 -12.81 5.38 11.03
CA GLY A 61 -13.37 4.42 11.95
C GLY A 61 -13.00 2.95 11.70
N ILE A 62 -12.24 2.64 10.63
CA ILE A 62 -11.73 1.26 10.37
C ILE A 62 -10.21 1.25 10.25
N THR A 63 -9.64 1.86 9.21
CA THR A 63 -8.19 1.82 8.96
C THR A 63 -7.46 3.02 9.54
N PHE A 64 -8.15 4.10 9.76
CA PHE A 64 -7.68 5.29 10.47
C PHE A 64 -8.84 5.95 11.21
N GLY A 65 -8.54 6.90 12.07
CA GLY A 65 -9.52 7.74 12.76
C GLY A 65 -9.03 9.17 12.89
N CYS A 66 -9.92 10.08 13.26
CA CYS A 66 -9.63 11.49 13.50
C CYS A 66 -10.15 11.91 14.87
N ASN A 67 -9.37 12.74 15.58
CA ASN A 67 -9.75 13.36 16.84
C ASN A 67 -9.26 14.82 16.90
N ALA A 68 -9.37 15.47 18.04
CA ALA A 68 -8.94 16.86 18.22
C ALA A 68 -7.42 17.06 18.06
N GLU A 69 -6.62 16.01 18.18
CA GLU A 69 -5.15 16.02 18.05
C GLU A 69 -4.71 15.74 16.60
N GLY A 70 -5.61 15.24 15.75
CA GLY A 70 -5.34 14.94 14.37
C GLY A 70 -5.80 13.56 13.92
N MET A 71 -5.17 13.06 12.87
CA MET A 71 -5.42 11.72 12.31
C MET A 71 -4.52 10.69 13.00
N TYR A 72 -5.07 9.50 13.28
CA TYR A 72 -4.35 8.36 13.85
C TYR A 72 -4.69 7.06 13.13
N GLY A 73 -3.72 6.17 13.01
CA GLY A 73 -3.91 4.88 12.34
C GLY A 73 -4.56 3.83 13.24
N MET A 74 -5.32 2.92 12.63
CA MET A 74 -6.07 1.88 13.32
C MET A 74 -5.76 0.47 12.79
N CYS A 75 -4.81 0.33 11.87
CA CYS A 75 -4.38 -0.98 11.37
C CYS A 75 -3.49 -1.70 12.37
N ARG A 76 -3.62 -3.02 12.42
CA ARG A 76 -2.83 -3.89 13.30
C ARG A 76 -1.41 -4.13 12.77
N ALA A 77 -1.25 -4.14 11.44
CA ALA A 77 0.04 -4.36 10.80
C ALA A 77 1.06 -3.31 11.26
N GLN A 78 2.29 -3.77 11.55
CA GLN A 78 3.40 -2.87 11.87
C GLN A 78 4.35 -2.71 10.68
N ASP A 79 4.20 -3.53 9.67
CA ASP A 79 5.09 -3.60 8.51
C ASP A 79 4.31 -3.57 7.20
N MET A 80 4.86 -2.85 6.21
CA MET A 80 4.48 -2.98 4.81
C MET A 80 5.72 -3.19 3.95
N LEU A 81 5.70 -4.27 3.14
CA LEU A 81 6.66 -4.50 2.07
C LEU A 81 6.03 -4.11 0.74
N PHE A 82 6.75 -3.34 -0.05
CA PHE A 82 6.36 -2.97 -1.41
C PHE A 82 7.39 -3.47 -2.42
N PHE A 83 6.95 -4.28 -3.37
CA PHE A 83 7.75 -4.77 -4.49
C PHE A 83 7.30 -4.11 -5.78
N THR A 84 8.25 -3.56 -6.55
CA THR A 84 7.93 -2.86 -7.80
C THR A 84 8.99 -3.08 -8.86
N THR A 85 8.59 -3.03 -10.12
CA THR A 85 9.49 -2.98 -11.28
C THR A 85 9.39 -1.60 -11.92
N ARG A 86 10.53 -1.04 -12.35
CA ARG A 86 10.62 0.32 -12.90
C ARG A 86 11.43 0.31 -14.18
N GLY A 87 10.92 0.90 -15.25
CA GLY A 87 11.63 1.00 -16.53
C GLY A 87 12.91 1.82 -16.45
N GLY A 88 12.86 2.96 -15.74
CA GLY A 88 14.00 3.85 -15.51
C GLY A 88 14.62 3.70 -14.13
N PHE A 89 15.59 4.58 -13.84
CA PHE A 89 16.23 4.73 -12.53
C PHE A 89 15.62 5.95 -11.83
N TYR A 90 14.83 5.73 -10.81
CA TYR A 90 14.13 6.79 -10.08
C TYR A 90 14.68 6.98 -8.66
N GLY A 91 15.16 5.89 -8.04
CA GLY A 91 15.64 5.90 -6.66
C GLY A 91 14.62 6.54 -5.72
N ASP A 92 15.10 7.48 -4.89
CA ASP A 92 14.27 8.33 -4.02
C ASP A 92 14.01 9.73 -4.64
N GLY A 93 14.18 9.85 -5.95
CA GLY A 93 14.04 11.11 -6.68
C GLY A 93 12.62 11.67 -6.67
N PRO A 94 12.44 12.93 -7.08
CA PRO A 94 11.14 13.62 -7.02
C PRO A 94 10.08 13.02 -7.96
N MET A 95 10.47 12.26 -8.96
CA MET A 95 9.56 11.58 -9.88
C MET A 95 9.06 10.22 -9.34
N GLU A 96 9.65 9.70 -8.27
CA GLU A 96 9.18 8.49 -7.61
C GLU A 96 8.04 8.84 -6.66
N GLN A 97 6.78 8.62 -7.09
CA GLN A 97 5.60 8.91 -6.30
C GLN A 97 4.90 7.65 -5.77
N GLY A 98 5.26 6.47 -6.26
CA GLY A 98 4.62 5.21 -5.85
C GLY A 98 4.97 4.81 -4.42
N ALA A 99 6.25 4.66 -4.12
CA ALA A 99 6.72 4.33 -2.77
C ALA A 99 6.44 5.46 -1.77
N ARG A 100 6.59 6.73 -2.19
CA ARG A 100 6.25 7.89 -1.36
C ARG A 100 4.79 7.89 -0.94
N TYR A 101 3.90 7.60 -1.89
CA TYR A 101 2.46 7.52 -1.60
C TYR A 101 2.15 6.39 -0.62
N LEU A 102 2.68 5.18 -0.85
CA LEU A 102 2.46 4.05 0.05
C LEU A 102 3.07 4.28 1.43
N LYS A 103 4.23 4.94 1.52
CA LYS A 103 4.83 5.33 2.80
C LYS A 103 3.95 6.30 3.58
N ALA A 104 3.42 7.33 2.91
CA ALA A 104 2.47 8.26 3.54
C ALA A 104 1.18 7.55 3.98
N LEU A 105 0.72 6.56 3.20
CA LEU A 105 -0.42 5.72 3.57
C LEU A 105 -0.11 4.88 4.82
N CYS A 106 1.11 4.37 4.97
CA CYS A 106 1.53 3.69 6.20
C CYS A 106 1.40 4.60 7.43
N GLU A 107 1.86 5.84 7.33
CA GLU A 107 1.71 6.82 8.41
C GLU A 107 0.23 7.05 8.76
N MET A 108 -0.63 7.21 7.74
CA MET A 108 -2.08 7.36 7.93
C MET A 108 -2.71 6.13 8.60
N PHE A 109 -2.27 4.93 8.29
CA PHE A 109 -2.82 3.67 8.82
C PHE A 109 -2.18 3.21 10.13
N GLY A 110 -1.13 3.90 10.61
CA GLY A 110 -0.40 3.53 11.83
C GLY A 110 0.60 2.39 11.63
N ILE A 111 1.05 2.17 10.41
CA ILE A 111 2.04 1.15 10.06
C ILE A 111 3.43 1.75 10.22
N ALA A 112 4.19 1.22 11.17
CA ALA A 112 5.44 1.86 11.62
C ALA A 112 6.61 1.71 10.65
N ARG A 113 6.66 0.58 9.91
CA ARG A 113 7.80 0.26 9.04
C ARG A 113 7.33 0.08 7.60
N PHE A 114 8.03 0.74 6.68
CA PHE A 114 7.83 0.61 5.24
C PHE A 114 9.15 0.26 4.57
N CYS A 115 9.15 -0.78 3.74
CA CYS A 115 10.29 -1.16 2.92
C CYS A 115 9.84 -1.29 1.46
N CYS A 116 10.58 -0.68 0.55
CA CYS A 116 10.37 -0.80 -0.89
C CYS A 116 11.57 -1.50 -1.52
N ILE A 117 11.31 -2.52 -2.31
CA ILE A 117 12.30 -3.22 -3.14
C ILE A 117 11.91 -3.03 -4.59
N ALA A 118 12.78 -2.41 -5.36
CA ALA A 118 12.54 -2.00 -6.73
C ALA A 118 13.57 -2.61 -7.70
N ALA A 119 13.10 -3.33 -8.71
CA ALA A 119 13.91 -3.67 -9.87
C ALA A 119 13.89 -2.47 -10.83
N GLU A 120 14.97 -1.66 -10.86
CA GLU A 120 15.07 -0.44 -11.65
C GLU A 120 15.90 -0.61 -12.92
N GLY A 121 15.58 0.20 -13.94
CA GLY A 121 16.33 0.23 -15.19
C GLY A 121 15.94 -0.83 -16.21
N MET A 122 14.78 -1.47 -16.07
CA MET A 122 14.33 -2.57 -16.92
C MET A 122 14.27 -2.18 -18.40
N ASP A 123 13.82 -0.94 -18.72
CA ASP A 123 13.74 -0.45 -20.10
C ASP A 123 15.06 0.23 -20.56
N PHE A 124 15.84 0.74 -19.62
CA PHE A 124 17.10 1.43 -19.95
C PHE A 124 18.29 0.47 -20.13
N GLN A 125 18.24 -0.71 -19.53
CA GLN A 125 19.29 -1.74 -19.59
C GLN A 125 18.68 -3.11 -19.86
N PRO A 126 18.01 -3.32 -21.00
CA PRO A 126 17.31 -4.57 -21.29
C PRO A 126 18.25 -5.78 -21.34
N GLU A 127 19.52 -5.59 -21.69
CA GLU A 127 20.55 -6.63 -21.66
C GLU A 127 20.92 -7.11 -20.26
N ARG A 128 20.52 -6.36 -19.23
CA ARG A 128 20.75 -6.67 -17.80
C ARG A 128 19.49 -7.06 -17.04
N GLU A 129 18.36 -7.16 -17.72
CA GLU A 129 17.05 -7.42 -17.10
C GLU A 129 17.08 -8.64 -16.16
N GLU A 130 17.66 -9.77 -16.64
CA GLU A 130 17.75 -10.98 -15.81
C GLU A 130 18.58 -10.76 -14.53
N ALA A 131 19.68 -10.01 -14.64
CA ALA A 131 20.55 -9.72 -13.48
C ALA A 131 19.86 -8.76 -12.50
N ILE A 132 19.17 -7.75 -13.00
CA ILE A 132 18.38 -6.79 -12.19
C ILE A 132 17.29 -7.55 -11.43
N MET A 133 16.53 -8.39 -12.11
CA MET A 133 15.48 -9.21 -11.49
C MET A 133 16.04 -10.20 -10.47
N ALA A 134 17.16 -10.86 -10.77
CA ALA A 134 17.80 -11.80 -9.85
C ALA A 134 18.25 -11.10 -8.55
N GLN A 135 18.82 -9.91 -8.65
CA GLN A 135 19.18 -9.09 -7.50
C GLN A 135 17.96 -8.70 -6.67
N ALA A 136 16.92 -8.13 -7.29
CA ALA A 136 15.71 -7.73 -6.60
C ALA A 136 14.99 -8.91 -5.92
N LEU A 137 15.00 -10.09 -6.54
CA LEU A 137 14.45 -11.31 -5.95
C LEU A 137 15.26 -11.77 -4.72
N GLU A 138 16.60 -11.63 -4.72
CA GLU A 138 17.39 -11.99 -3.54
C GLU A 138 17.16 -11.00 -2.39
N GLU A 139 17.10 -9.70 -2.69
CA GLU A 139 16.73 -8.67 -1.71
C GLU A 139 15.32 -8.93 -1.14
N ALA A 140 14.37 -9.35 -1.99
CA ALA A 140 13.02 -9.71 -1.58
C ALA A 140 13.00 -10.94 -0.65
N ARG A 141 13.82 -11.97 -0.94
CA ARG A 141 13.95 -13.16 -0.09
C ARG A 141 14.56 -12.81 1.28
N GLU A 142 15.56 -11.95 1.29
CA GLU A 142 16.20 -11.50 2.52
C GLU A 142 15.23 -10.66 3.36
N ALA A 143 14.59 -9.68 2.75
CA ALA A 143 13.55 -8.90 3.41
C ALA A 143 12.42 -9.78 3.95
N GLY A 144 11.99 -10.78 3.18
CA GLY A 144 10.96 -11.74 3.61
C GLY A 144 11.38 -12.56 4.84
N ARG A 145 12.63 -13.01 4.92
CA ARG A 145 13.15 -13.70 6.12
C ARG A 145 13.02 -12.82 7.37
N HIS A 146 13.52 -11.59 7.31
CA HIS A 146 13.42 -10.65 8.44
C HIS A 146 11.98 -10.19 8.74
N TYR A 147 11.15 -10.13 7.73
CA TYR A 147 9.74 -9.70 7.85
C TYR A 147 8.90 -10.66 8.70
N TRP A 148 9.22 -11.95 8.71
CA TRP A 148 8.48 -12.98 9.43
C TRP A 148 9.07 -13.33 10.81
N GLU A 149 10.24 -12.81 11.15
CA GLU A 149 10.91 -13.06 12.44
C GLU A 149 10.37 -12.20 13.60
N HIS A 150 9.50 -11.22 13.30
CA HIS A 150 8.89 -10.29 14.25
C HIS A 150 7.37 -10.25 14.07
#